data_016436b40358952661fd3676386ee515
#
_entry.id   016436b40358952661fd3676386ee515
#
_cell.length_a   1.000
_cell.length_b   1.000
_cell.length_c   1.000
_cell.angle_alpha   90.00
_cell.angle_beta   90.00
_cell.angle_gamma   90.00
#
_symmetry.space_group_name_H-M   'P 1'
#
loop_
_entity.id
_entity.type
_entity.pdbx_description
1 polymer ?
#
loop_
_entity_poly.entity_id
_entity_poly.type
_entity_poly.pdbx_seq_one_letter_code
_entity_poly.pdbx_strand_id
1 'polypeptide(L)'
;MRSTQTSITYPLLRQRGEWLLMGWILLVIGLVLDAELVMEPLGLFLGPLALGLTLAGAAMLLTCRMRLHLVSEGVAVSLFGRTLRRYPAEELGLICRYDHRTTDGMVYRYLCICATDIPGLAAMRERKLRRSKFYRDGVDRRKARGDWELSFAMEQLRGMTRLNRVLPARKWVLCLEDEPINAEFLKRFYPEIPWLDRRKEHTRRPYSLGGSIRRKLDAETPADFLRSCPDVVEAIGMQPLLVTLIPMLVLELAGFLLLCVSEWLGIAVMALAMIWLFGSLIVLERRMGGKERLSLTPEGIHVRPKGREAVLIPAQSLRTLWRFQMNAKGGPIRYLAVSARTVEELARMEETDMEKTRRGREELEAFRLCDSWQAIAAHRQIRRRMLWWGYGDRELLLIAHTGNREQWLREWYPHLELHEIDD
;
A
#
# COMPACT_ATOMS: atom_id res chain seq x y z
N MET A 1 -29.05 18.13 14.11
CA MET A 1 -28.53 19.26 13.30
C MET A 1 -27.10 18.91 12.90
N ARG A 2 -26.89 18.44 11.65
CA ARG A 2 -25.52 18.20 11.11
C ARG A 2 -24.91 19.59 10.87
N SER A 3 -23.86 19.93 11.57
CA SER A 3 -23.02 21.10 11.28
C SER A 3 -22.62 20.98 9.82
N THR A 4 -23.03 21.93 9.00
CA THR A 4 -22.54 22.06 7.60
C THR A 4 -21.10 22.52 7.67
N GLN A 5 -20.20 21.54 7.80
CA GLN A 5 -18.77 21.81 7.79
C GLN A 5 -18.40 22.27 6.39
N THR A 6 -18.02 23.53 6.27
CA THR A 6 -17.71 24.18 5.00
C THR A 6 -16.26 23.92 4.55
N SER A 7 -15.43 23.36 5.41
CA SER A 7 -14.03 23.06 5.09
C SER A 7 -13.49 21.91 5.94
N ILE A 8 -12.58 21.13 5.37
CA ILE A 8 -11.83 20.11 6.07
C ILE A 8 -10.36 20.14 5.64
N THR A 9 -9.46 20.01 6.59
CA THR A 9 -8.01 19.98 6.35
C THR A 9 -7.41 18.77 7.03
N TYR A 10 -6.73 17.93 6.27
CA TYR A 10 -6.04 16.76 6.81
C TYR A 10 -4.74 16.48 6.05
N PRO A 11 -3.80 15.71 6.63
CA PRO A 11 -2.58 15.33 5.94
C PRO A 11 -2.89 14.63 4.63
N LEU A 12 -2.19 15.00 3.57
CA LEU A 12 -2.31 14.30 2.29
C LEU A 12 -1.98 12.81 2.52
N LEU A 13 -3.02 11.98 2.42
CA LEU A 13 -2.91 10.54 2.64
C LEU A 13 -2.15 9.95 1.45
N ARG A 14 -1.01 9.34 1.73
CA ARG A 14 -0.16 8.67 0.75
C ARG A 14 0.47 7.45 1.42
N GLN A 15 0.89 6.44 0.66
CA GLN A 15 1.62 5.24 1.14
C GLN A 15 2.77 5.63 2.09
N ARG A 16 2.44 5.83 3.37
CA ARG A 16 3.26 6.61 4.30
C ARG A 16 4.48 5.86 4.77
N GLY A 17 4.32 4.57 5.02
CA GLY A 17 5.38 3.75 5.58
C GLY A 17 6.52 3.55 4.60
N GLU A 18 6.21 3.13 3.38
CA GLU A 18 7.20 2.86 2.34
C GLU A 18 7.92 4.13 1.90
N TRP A 19 7.18 5.24 1.70
CA TRP A 19 7.75 6.51 1.28
C TRP A 19 8.61 7.18 2.35
N LEU A 20 8.17 7.14 3.61
CA LEU A 20 8.97 7.64 4.73
C LEU A 20 10.24 6.83 4.90
N LEU A 21 10.13 5.49 4.89
CA LEU A 21 11.29 4.60 5.01
C LEU A 21 12.26 4.81 3.85
N MET A 22 11.75 4.80 2.61
CA MET A 22 12.59 5.03 1.42
C MET A 22 13.21 6.42 1.43
N GLY A 23 12.47 7.45 1.84
CA GLY A 23 12.98 8.82 1.98
C GLY A 23 14.12 8.91 2.97
N TRP A 24 14.00 8.27 4.14
CA TRP A 24 15.08 8.19 5.13
C TRP A 24 16.27 7.40 4.63
N ILE A 25 16.04 6.23 4.00
CA ILE A 25 17.13 5.40 3.43
C ILE A 25 17.93 6.21 2.40
N LEU A 26 17.26 6.84 1.44
CA LEU A 26 17.94 7.63 0.41
C LEU A 26 18.68 8.83 0.99
N LEU A 27 18.07 9.51 1.98
CA LEU A 27 18.69 10.65 2.65
C LEU A 27 19.96 10.22 3.39
N VAL A 28 19.89 9.15 4.19
CA VAL A 28 21.04 8.66 4.97
C VAL A 28 22.15 8.16 4.04
N ILE A 29 21.81 7.34 3.03
CA ILE A 29 22.80 6.85 2.06
C ILE A 29 23.45 8.04 1.32
N GLY A 30 22.64 9.00 0.86
CA GLY A 30 23.17 10.18 0.19
C GLY A 30 24.11 10.99 1.07
N LEU A 31 23.73 11.28 2.34
CA LEU A 31 24.57 12.02 3.28
C LEU A 31 25.87 11.28 3.63
N VAL A 32 25.83 9.96 3.81
CA VAL A 32 27.03 9.15 4.06
C VAL A 32 27.98 9.20 2.87
N LEU A 33 27.44 9.00 1.64
CA LEU A 33 28.24 9.13 0.43
C LEU A 33 28.80 10.55 0.24
N ASP A 34 28.01 11.57 0.48
CA ASP A 34 28.49 12.96 0.42
C ASP A 34 29.65 13.21 1.40
N ALA A 35 29.55 12.68 2.63
CA ALA A 35 30.60 12.82 3.64
C ALA A 35 31.92 12.10 3.26
N GLU A 36 31.83 10.90 2.67
CA GLU A 36 33.01 10.14 2.23
C GLU A 36 33.65 10.75 0.99
N LEU A 37 32.86 11.23 0.03
CA LEU A 37 33.34 11.74 -1.24
C LEU A 37 34.02 13.12 -1.14
N VAL A 38 33.79 13.88 -0.06
CA VAL A 38 34.51 15.12 0.21
C VAL A 38 36.00 14.89 0.45
N MET A 39 36.38 13.67 0.85
CA MET A 39 37.77 13.31 1.21
C MET A 39 38.58 12.64 0.11
N GLU A 40 37.96 12.30 -1.04
CA GLU A 40 38.65 11.56 -2.10
C GLU A 40 38.47 12.16 -3.52
N PRO A 41 39.48 11.97 -4.45
CA PRO A 41 39.41 12.47 -5.82
C PRO A 41 38.29 11.81 -6.66
N LEU A 42 37.73 10.67 -6.27
CA LEU A 42 36.55 10.03 -6.85
C LEU A 42 35.26 10.82 -6.63
N GLY A 43 35.27 11.79 -5.69
CA GLY A 43 34.13 12.64 -5.36
C GLY A 43 33.57 13.43 -6.55
N LEU A 44 34.41 13.81 -7.52
CA LEU A 44 33.97 14.50 -8.73
C LEU A 44 32.99 13.70 -9.59
N PHE A 45 33.09 12.37 -9.62
CA PHE A 45 32.22 11.52 -10.41
C PHE A 45 30.98 11.01 -9.62
N LEU A 46 31.14 10.71 -8.35
CA LEU A 46 30.08 10.15 -7.51
C LEU A 46 29.29 11.21 -6.72
N GLY A 47 29.88 12.40 -6.52
CA GLY A 47 29.22 13.52 -5.81
C GLY A 47 27.86 13.90 -6.38
N PRO A 48 27.67 14.04 -7.71
CA PRO A 48 26.36 14.31 -8.29
C PRO A 48 25.32 13.21 -8.00
N LEU A 49 25.73 11.94 -7.90
CA LEU A 49 24.85 10.83 -7.54
C LEU A 49 24.46 10.91 -6.07
N ALA A 50 25.42 11.12 -5.17
CA ALA A 50 25.20 11.25 -3.74
C ALA A 50 24.26 12.41 -3.44
N LEU A 51 24.53 13.59 -4.01
CA LEU A 51 23.65 14.76 -3.91
C LEU A 51 22.26 14.46 -4.47
N GLY A 52 22.17 13.74 -5.59
CA GLY A 52 20.90 13.32 -6.17
C GLY A 52 20.07 12.44 -5.22
N LEU A 53 20.70 11.49 -4.53
CA LEU A 53 20.06 10.64 -3.52
C LEU A 53 19.59 11.45 -2.31
N THR A 54 20.43 12.34 -1.80
CA THR A 54 20.11 13.24 -0.68
C THR A 54 18.91 14.12 -1.02
N LEU A 55 18.90 14.76 -2.19
CA LEU A 55 17.80 15.59 -2.65
C LEU A 55 16.52 14.79 -2.88
N ALA A 56 16.63 13.59 -3.45
CA ALA A 56 15.48 12.70 -3.65
C ALA A 56 14.87 12.27 -2.30
N GLY A 57 15.72 11.86 -1.34
CA GLY A 57 15.28 11.53 0.01
C GLY A 57 14.59 12.69 0.71
N ALA A 58 15.20 13.87 0.68
CA ALA A 58 14.61 15.10 1.24
C ALA A 58 13.27 15.44 0.57
N ALA A 59 13.18 15.38 -0.76
CA ALA A 59 11.94 15.62 -1.50
C ALA A 59 10.84 14.64 -1.11
N MET A 60 11.16 13.34 -0.94
CA MET A 60 10.20 12.34 -0.48
C MET A 60 9.70 12.63 0.93
N LEU A 61 10.57 13.00 1.86
CA LEU A 61 10.19 13.36 3.23
C LEU A 61 9.33 14.64 3.28
N LEU A 62 9.64 15.62 2.42
CA LEU A 62 8.84 16.84 2.29
C LEU A 62 7.42 16.54 1.77
N THR A 63 7.28 15.65 0.79
CA THR A 63 5.94 15.28 0.28
C THR A 63 5.05 14.66 1.36
N CYS A 64 5.64 13.99 2.34
CA CYS A 64 4.91 13.46 3.49
C CYS A 64 4.36 14.55 4.44
N ARG A 65 4.80 15.80 4.30
CA ARG A 65 4.32 16.95 5.09
C ARG A 65 3.20 17.74 4.41
N MET A 66 2.82 17.34 3.21
CA MET A 66 1.73 17.99 2.48
C MET A 66 0.39 17.77 3.18
N ARG A 67 -0.49 18.77 3.08
CA ARG A 67 -1.86 18.74 3.58
C ARG A 67 -2.84 18.97 2.44
N LEU A 68 -3.95 18.28 2.50
CA LEU A 68 -5.09 18.44 1.62
C LEU A 68 -6.13 19.31 2.32
N HIS A 69 -6.61 20.31 1.62
CA HIS A 69 -7.71 21.19 2.06
C HIS A 69 -8.86 21.00 1.09
N LEU A 70 -10.00 20.57 1.60
CA LEU A 70 -11.25 20.48 0.86
C LEU A 70 -12.16 21.57 1.40
N VAL A 71 -12.59 22.45 0.51
CA VAL A 71 -13.51 23.54 0.79
C VAL A 71 -14.57 23.58 -0.30
N SER A 72 -15.74 24.15 -0.05
CA SER A 72 -16.79 24.31 -1.06
C SER A 72 -16.29 24.99 -2.33
N GLU A 73 -15.31 25.88 -2.20
CA GLU A 73 -14.72 26.63 -3.31
C GLU A 73 -13.65 25.87 -4.10
N GLY A 74 -13.28 24.65 -3.69
CA GLY A 74 -12.31 23.84 -4.41
C GLY A 74 -11.33 23.08 -3.51
N VAL A 75 -10.34 22.45 -4.15
CA VAL A 75 -9.32 21.64 -3.52
C VAL A 75 -8.00 22.39 -3.49
N ALA A 76 -7.32 22.40 -2.35
CA ALA A 76 -5.99 22.96 -2.26
C ALA A 76 -5.00 21.98 -1.61
N VAL A 77 -3.74 22.07 -2.01
CA VAL A 77 -2.63 21.34 -1.40
C VAL A 77 -1.67 22.35 -0.82
N SER A 78 -1.30 22.19 0.45
CA SER A 78 -0.34 23.05 1.12
C SER A 78 0.86 22.27 1.68
N LEU A 79 1.98 22.98 1.84
CA LEU A 79 3.18 22.50 2.50
C LEU A 79 3.64 23.59 3.48
N PHE A 80 3.81 23.24 4.76
CA PHE A 80 4.17 24.18 5.82
C PHE A 80 3.27 25.44 5.89
N GLY A 81 1.96 25.27 5.68
CA GLY A 81 0.98 26.36 5.69
C GLY A 81 0.93 27.21 4.42
N ARG A 82 1.84 27.00 3.47
CA ARG A 82 1.81 27.69 2.16
C ARG A 82 1.07 26.83 1.13
N THR A 83 0.12 27.43 0.45
CA THR A 83 -0.61 26.76 -0.65
C THR A 83 0.33 26.55 -1.84
N LEU A 84 0.57 25.29 -2.17
CA LEU A 84 1.36 24.89 -3.34
C LEU A 84 0.52 24.94 -4.62
N ARG A 85 -0.73 24.48 -4.51
CA ARG A 85 -1.68 24.40 -5.63
C ARG A 85 -3.10 24.52 -5.12
N ARG A 86 -3.92 25.23 -5.89
CA ARG A 86 -5.36 25.32 -5.69
C ARG A 86 -6.05 24.90 -6.99
N TYR A 87 -7.13 24.18 -6.84
CA TYR A 87 -8.05 23.76 -7.89
C TYR A 87 -9.43 24.32 -7.53
N PRO A 88 -9.85 25.43 -8.13
CA PRO A 88 -11.19 25.99 -7.91
C PRO A 88 -12.26 24.96 -8.27
N ALA A 89 -13.38 24.94 -7.55
CA ALA A 89 -14.47 23.99 -7.81
C ALA A 89 -15.01 24.11 -9.25
N GLU A 90 -15.02 25.32 -9.78
CA GLU A 90 -15.44 25.63 -11.16
C GLU A 90 -14.53 24.99 -12.23
N GLU A 91 -13.26 24.76 -11.90
CA GLU A 91 -12.30 24.13 -12.80
C GLU A 91 -12.28 22.60 -12.67
N LEU A 92 -12.96 22.02 -11.66
CA LEU A 92 -12.96 20.58 -11.47
C LEU A 92 -13.86 19.91 -12.49
N GLY A 93 -13.27 19.21 -13.46
CA GLY A 93 -14.01 18.59 -14.56
C GLY A 93 -14.29 17.10 -14.37
N LEU A 94 -13.49 16.40 -13.56
CA LEU A 94 -13.60 14.94 -13.42
C LEU A 94 -12.92 14.45 -12.15
N ILE A 95 -13.56 13.51 -11.47
CA ILE A 95 -12.91 12.65 -10.45
C ILE A 95 -12.81 11.25 -11.04
N CYS A 96 -11.57 10.72 -11.14
CA CYS A 96 -11.33 9.43 -11.76
C CYS A 96 -10.64 8.48 -10.78
N ARG A 97 -11.22 7.29 -10.58
CA ARG A 97 -10.59 6.15 -9.90
C ARG A 97 -9.99 5.22 -10.94
N TYR A 98 -8.72 4.88 -10.80
CA TYR A 98 -8.10 3.94 -11.72
C TYR A 98 -6.92 3.19 -11.10
N ASP A 99 -6.64 2.03 -11.67
CA ASP A 99 -5.53 1.18 -11.29
C ASP A 99 -4.30 1.44 -12.16
N HIS A 100 -3.15 1.61 -11.51
CA HIS A 100 -1.85 1.66 -12.15
C HIS A 100 -1.09 0.37 -11.86
N ARG A 101 -0.91 -0.45 -12.87
CA ARG A 101 -0.10 -1.67 -12.77
C ARG A 101 1.36 -1.37 -13.11
N THR A 102 2.27 -1.75 -12.21
CA THR A 102 3.72 -1.65 -12.43
C THR A 102 4.25 -2.82 -13.27
N THR A 103 5.49 -2.74 -13.70
CA THR A 103 6.14 -3.79 -14.51
C THR A 103 6.30 -5.11 -13.76
N ASP A 104 6.45 -5.06 -12.45
CA ASP A 104 6.51 -6.20 -11.54
C ASP A 104 5.12 -6.75 -11.15
N GLY A 105 4.06 -6.12 -11.70
CA GLY A 105 2.67 -6.56 -11.56
C GLY A 105 1.93 -6.01 -10.35
N MET A 106 2.56 -5.22 -9.48
CA MET A 106 1.86 -4.55 -8.38
C MET A 106 0.83 -3.55 -8.92
N VAL A 107 -0.31 -3.45 -8.25
CA VAL A 107 -1.40 -2.55 -8.61
C VAL A 107 -1.54 -1.46 -7.56
N TYR A 108 -1.38 -0.22 -7.97
CA TYR A 108 -1.61 0.96 -7.14
C TYR A 108 -2.92 1.62 -7.56
N ARG A 109 -3.79 1.86 -6.60
CA ARG A 109 -5.08 2.51 -6.82
C ARG A 109 -4.96 4.00 -6.57
N TYR A 110 -5.42 4.77 -7.54
CA TYR A 110 -5.39 6.22 -7.49
C TYR A 110 -6.77 6.83 -7.63
N LEU A 111 -6.98 7.87 -6.84
CA LEU A 111 -8.09 8.79 -6.95
C LEU A 111 -7.54 10.11 -7.51
N CYS A 112 -7.91 10.42 -8.74
CA CYS A 112 -7.41 11.59 -9.45
C CYS A 112 -8.49 12.66 -9.55
N ILE A 113 -8.18 13.86 -9.10
CA ILE A 113 -9.00 15.05 -9.27
C ILE A 113 -8.42 15.82 -10.46
N CYS A 114 -9.22 16.00 -11.51
CA CYS A 114 -8.79 16.59 -12.77
C CYS A 114 -9.41 17.98 -12.96
N ALA A 115 -8.56 18.97 -13.25
CA ALA A 115 -8.98 20.32 -13.62
C ALA A 115 -9.40 20.39 -15.10
N THR A 116 -10.02 19.34 -15.63
CA THR A 116 -10.61 19.27 -16.97
C THR A 116 -11.39 17.96 -17.11
N ASP A 117 -12.30 17.90 -18.03
CA ASP A 117 -13.13 16.76 -18.39
C ASP A 117 -12.41 15.73 -19.29
N ILE A 118 -13.11 14.67 -19.67
CA ILE A 118 -12.60 13.62 -20.55
C ILE A 118 -12.16 14.18 -21.91
N PRO A 119 -12.97 14.99 -22.64
CA PRO A 119 -12.56 15.62 -23.89
C PRO A 119 -11.30 16.46 -23.77
N GLY A 120 -11.18 17.26 -22.70
CA GLY A 120 -10.00 18.08 -22.43
C GLY A 120 -8.73 17.25 -22.24
N LEU A 121 -8.79 16.17 -21.45
CA LEU A 121 -7.68 15.22 -21.26
C LEU A 121 -7.30 14.54 -22.59
N ALA A 122 -8.30 14.13 -23.38
CA ALA A 122 -8.08 13.50 -24.68
C ALA A 122 -7.40 14.47 -25.66
N ALA A 123 -7.84 15.73 -25.71
CA ALA A 123 -7.23 16.77 -26.54
C ALA A 123 -5.78 17.07 -26.15
N MET A 124 -5.45 17.01 -24.83
CA MET A 124 -4.06 17.14 -24.38
C MET A 124 -3.20 15.98 -24.88
N ARG A 125 -3.72 14.76 -24.85
CA ARG A 125 -3.02 13.58 -25.36
C ARG A 125 -2.83 13.64 -26.86
N GLU A 126 -3.86 13.97 -27.59
CA GLU A 126 -3.83 14.13 -29.04
C GLU A 126 -2.76 15.13 -29.44
N ARG A 127 -2.75 16.35 -28.87
CA ARG A 127 -1.74 17.38 -29.16
C ARG A 127 -0.33 16.86 -28.94
N LYS A 128 -0.10 16.07 -27.89
CA LYS A 128 1.22 15.47 -27.59
C LYS A 128 1.59 14.43 -28.64
N LEU A 129 0.67 13.57 -29.05
CA LEU A 129 0.91 12.54 -30.06
C LEU A 129 1.16 13.16 -31.44
N ARG A 130 0.41 14.19 -31.82
CA ARG A 130 0.57 14.87 -33.12
C ARG A 130 1.92 15.61 -33.27
N ARG A 131 2.60 15.95 -32.16
CA ARG A 131 3.95 16.52 -32.19
C ARG A 131 5.02 15.52 -32.66
N SER A 132 4.76 14.23 -32.52
CA SER A 132 5.67 13.17 -32.97
C SER A 132 5.28 12.69 -34.36
N LYS A 133 6.20 12.79 -35.34
CA LYS A 133 5.99 12.29 -36.72
C LYS A 133 5.57 10.81 -36.73
N PHE A 134 6.15 10.02 -35.81
CA PHE A 134 5.90 8.57 -35.72
C PHE A 134 4.46 8.21 -35.30
N TYR A 135 3.82 9.05 -34.45
CA TYR A 135 2.49 8.76 -33.91
C TYR A 135 1.35 9.45 -34.66
N ARG A 136 1.64 10.40 -35.55
CA ARG A 136 0.63 11.23 -36.25
C ARG A 136 -0.40 10.39 -36.96
N ASP A 137 0.02 9.45 -37.78
CA ASP A 137 -0.89 8.59 -38.57
C ASP A 137 -1.67 7.60 -37.68
N GLY A 138 -1.13 7.26 -36.53
CA GLY A 138 -1.81 6.42 -35.53
C GLY A 138 -2.96 7.12 -34.82
N VAL A 139 -2.93 8.46 -34.70
CA VAL A 139 -3.99 9.25 -34.04
C VAL A 139 -5.29 9.14 -34.82
N ASP A 140 -5.25 9.33 -36.13
CA ASP A 140 -6.45 9.34 -36.98
C ASP A 140 -7.09 7.94 -37.04
N ARG A 141 -6.27 6.88 -37.10
CA ARG A 141 -6.78 5.49 -36.99
C ARG A 141 -7.44 5.20 -35.65
N ARG A 142 -6.92 5.78 -34.56
CA ARG A 142 -7.53 5.62 -33.23
C ARG A 142 -8.82 6.42 -33.12
N LYS A 143 -8.90 7.62 -33.70
CA LYS A 143 -10.11 8.43 -33.73
C LYS A 143 -11.27 7.78 -34.47
N ALA A 144 -10.97 6.96 -35.45
CA ALA A 144 -11.99 6.16 -36.15
C ALA A 144 -12.66 5.10 -35.26
N ARG A 145 -12.14 4.85 -34.05
CA ARG A 145 -12.76 3.99 -33.05
C ARG A 145 -13.65 4.82 -32.13
N GLY A 146 -14.84 4.34 -31.83
CA GLY A 146 -15.87 5.08 -31.11
C GLY A 146 -15.51 5.49 -29.66
N ASP A 147 -14.49 4.86 -29.03
CA ASP A 147 -14.07 5.10 -27.63
C ASP A 147 -12.73 5.84 -27.52
N TRP A 148 -12.29 6.51 -28.58
CA TRP A 148 -10.96 7.12 -28.64
C TRP A 148 -10.74 8.20 -27.56
N GLU A 149 -11.75 9.01 -27.24
CA GLU A 149 -11.65 10.09 -26.25
C GLU A 149 -11.29 9.54 -24.87
N LEU A 150 -12.02 8.52 -24.44
CA LEU A 150 -11.78 7.87 -23.16
C LEU A 150 -10.40 7.19 -23.12
N SER A 151 -10.02 6.52 -24.23
CA SER A 151 -8.70 5.90 -24.35
C SER A 151 -7.59 6.92 -24.24
N PHE A 152 -7.69 8.05 -24.93
CA PHE A 152 -6.68 9.12 -24.88
C PHE A 152 -6.64 9.82 -23.52
N ALA A 153 -7.80 10.08 -22.89
CA ALA A 153 -7.89 10.63 -21.55
C ALA A 153 -7.17 9.73 -20.53
N MET A 154 -7.42 8.43 -20.58
CA MET A 154 -6.77 7.46 -19.68
C MET A 154 -5.26 7.35 -19.93
N GLU A 155 -4.80 7.40 -21.17
CA GLU A 155 -3.36 7.46 -21.49
C GLU A 155 -2.72 8.74 -20.95
N GLN A 156 -3.42 9.88 -21.04
CA GLN A 156 -2.95 11.15 -20.49
C GLN A 156 -2.84 11.08 -18.96
N LEU A 157 -3.86 10.58 -18.28
CA LEU A 157 -3.85 10.38 -16.84
C LEU A 157 -2.69 9.47 -16.41
N ARG A 158 -2.52 8.32 -17.05
CA ARG A 158 -1.39 7.41 -16.76
C ARG A 158 -0.04 8.08 -16.93
N GLY A 159 0.12 8.90 -17.97
CA GLY A 159 1.35 9.66 -18.20
C GLY A 159 1.61 10.71 -17.12
N MET A 160 0.56 11.38 -16.63
CA MET A 160 0.64 12.36 -15.56
C MET A 160 0.94 11.72 -14.20
N THR A 161 0.34 10.58 -13.92
CA THR A 161 0.45 9.91 -12.61
C THR A 161 1.79 9.21 -12.40
N ARG A 162 2.47 8.76 -13.46
CA ARG A 162 3.84 8.22 -13.34
C ARG A 162 4.79 9.19 -12.63
N LEU A 163 4.63 10.49 -12.83
CA LEU A 163 5.45 11.54 -12.24
C LEU A 163 4.89 12.05 -10.89
N ASN A 164 3.65 11.72 -10.55
CA ASN A 164 2.99 12.18 -9.32
C ASN A 164 3.45 11.44 -8.06
N ARG A 165 4.26 10.39 -8.17
CA ARG A 165 4.89 9.77 -7.01
C ARG A 165 5.73 10.79 -6.22
N VAL A 166 6.37 11.74 -6.91
CA VAL A 166 7.20 12.79 -6.31
C VAL A 166 6.42 14.09 -6.06
N LEU A 167 5.58 14.49 -7.02
CA LEU A 167 4.80 15.74 -6.97
C LEU A 167 3.31 15.43 -7.19
N PRO A 168 2.53 15.21 -6.12
CA PRO A 168 1.13 14.83 -6.22
C PRO A 168 0.23 15.92 -6.83
N ALA A 169 0.56 17.19 -6.61
CA ALA A 169 -0.21 18.33 -7.08
C ALA A 169 0.41 18.95 -8.35
N ARG A 170 -0.21 18.72 -9.50
CA ARG A 170 0.15 19.29 -10.79
C ARG A 170 -0.92 20.26 -11.30
N LYS A 171 -0.58 21.02 -12.32
CA LYS A 171 -1.50 22.02 -12.88
C LYS A 171 -2.89 21.45 -13.23
N TRP A 172 -2.95 20.23 -13.77
CA TRP A 172 -4.16 19.64 -14.32
C TRP A 172 -4.71 18.45 -13.54
N VAL A 173 -3.91 17.81 -12.71
CA VAL A 173 -4.29 16.59 -12.00
C VAL A 173 -3.66 16.55 -10.62
N LEU A 174 -4.48 16.39 -9.60
CA LEU A 174 -4.08 15.98 -8.26
C LEU A 174 -4.32 14.49 -8.12
N CYS A 175 -3.27 13.73 -7.80
CA CYS A 175 -3.39 12.31 -7.51
C CYS A 175 -3.31 12.04 -6.02
N LEU A 176 -4.34 11.39 -5.51
CA LEU A 176 -4.45 10.87 -4.17
C LEU A 176 -4.37 9.35 -4.20
N GLU A 177 -4.04 8.75 -3.09
CA GLU A 177 -4.34 7.34 -2.87
C GLU A 177 -5.85 7.14 -2.84
N ASP A 178 -6.35 6.05 -3.45
CA ASP A 178 -7.76 5.68 -3.42
C ASP A 178 -8.13 5.10 -2.05
N GLU A 179 -8.05 5.94 -1.03
CA GLU A 179 -8.53 5.59 0.31
C GLU A 179 -10.01 5.95 0.46
N PRO A 180 -10.78 5.14 1.19
CA PRO A 180 -12.23 5.38 1.39
C PRO A 180 -12.56 6.78 1.92
N ILE A 181 -11.73 7.30 2.83
CA ILE A 181 -11.90 8.66 3.38
C ILE A 181 -11.82 9.73 2.30
N ASN A 182 -10.86 9.62 1.36
CA ASN A 182 -10.71 10.57 0.26
C ASN A 182 -11.95 10.54 -0.64
N ALA A 183 -12.44 9.34 -0.94
CA ALA A 183 -13.62 9.16 -1.78
C ALA A 183 -14.89 9.72 -1.13
N GLU A 184 -15.09 9.46 0.16
CA GLU A 184 -16.26 9.93 0.91
C GLU A 184 -16.30 11.46 0.97
N PHE A 185 -15.17 12.10 1.30
CA PHE A 185 -15.11 13.55 1.35
C PHE A 185 -15.29 14.21 -0.01
N LEU A 186 -14.68 13.67 -1.06
CA LEU A 186 -14.85 14.24 -2.40
C LEU A 186 -16.30 14.13 -2.88
N LYS A 187 -16.98 13.03 -2.62
CA LYS A 187 -18.42 12.89 -2.91
C LYS A 187 -19.26 13.88 -2.10
N ARG A 188 -18.89 14.15 -0.87
CA ARG A 188 -19.60 15.07 0.02
C ARG A 188 -19.41 16.54 -0.38
N PHE A 189 -18.18 16.93 -0.70
CA PHE A 189 -17.84 18.33 -1.03
C PHE A 189 -18.16 18.68 -2.47
N TYR A 190 -18.06 17.71 -3.40
CA TYR A 190 -18.21 17.93 -4.83
C TYR A 190 -19.15 16.90 -5.48
N PRO A 191 -20.41 16.84 -5.05
CA PRO A 191 -21.38 15.85 -5.55
C PRO A 191 -21.69 16.00 -7.05
N GLU A 192 -21.57 17.22 -7.59
CA GLU A 192 -21.90 17.54 -8.99
C GLU A 192 -20.78 17.12 -9.95
N ILE A 193 -19.56 16.84 -9.48
CA ILE A 193 -18.45 16.49 -10.36
C ILE A 193 -18.62 15.05 -10.83
N PRO A 194 -18.53 14.79 -12.15
CA PRO A 194 -18.67 13.45 -12.67
C PRO A 194 -17.56 12.50 -12.16
N TRP A 195 -17.98 11.30 -11.79
CA TRP A 195 -17.11 10.24 -11.33
C TRP A 195 -16.92 9.21 -12.44
N LEU A 196 -15.66 8.84 -12.68
CA LEU A 196 -15.28 7.76 -13.58
C LEU A 196 -14.53 6.68 -12.80
N ASP A 197 -15.14 5.52 -12.64
CA ASP A 197 -14.47 4.35 -12.05
C ASP A 197 -13.90 3.47 -13.16
N ARG A 198 -12.60 3.33 -13.18
CA ARG A 198 -11.82 2.50 -14.12
C ARG A 198 -10.90 1.54 -13.40
N ARG A 199 -11.23 1.24 -12.17
CA ARG A 199 -10.58 0.15 -11.45
C ARG A 199 -10.93 -1.16 -12.14
N LYS A 200 -9.94 -2.02 -12.30
CA LYS A 200 -10.11 -3.36 -12.85
C LYS A 200 -9.93 -4.36 -11.72
N GLU A 201 -10.68 -5.44 -11.79
CA GLU A 201 -10.42 -6.56 -10.93
C GLU A 201 -9.11 -7.26 -11.37
N HIS A 202 -8.00 -6.89 -10.75
CA HIS A 202 -6.66 -7.40 -11.10
C HIS A 202 -6.18 -8.48 -10.14
N THR A 203 -7.07 -9.11 -9.41
CA THR A 203 -6.69 -10.19 -8.50
C THR A 203 -5.98 -11.28 -9.28
N ARG A 204 -4.73 -11.53 -8.91
CA ARG A 204 -4.03 -12.73 -9.34
C ARG A 204 -4.90 -13.90 -8.85
N ARG A 205 -5.40 -14.70 -9.77
CA ARG A 205 -6.02 -15.95 -9.35
C ARG A 205 -4.94 -16.70 -8.58
N PRO A 206 -5.12 -17.02 -7.30
CA PRO A 206 -4.12 -17.72 -6.51
C PRO A 206 -3.70 -19.05 -7.16
N TYR A 207 -4.28 -19.40 -8.30
CA TYR A 207 -4.26 -20.69 -8.96
C TYR A 207 -3.89 -20.67 -10.45
N SER A 208 -3.20 -19.66 -10.95
CA SER A 208 -2.65 -19.68 -12.31
C SER A 208 -1.51 -20.72 -12.48
N LEU A 209 -1.34 -21.59 -11.50
CA LEU A 209 -0.25 -22.53 -11.35
C LEU A 209 -0.68 -23.91 -11.77
N GLY A 210 0.29 -24.66 -12.31
CA GLY A 210 0.10 -25.90 -13.04
C GLY A 210 -0.90 -26.89 -12.44
N GLY A 211 -1.44 -27.77 -13.24
CA GLY A 211 -2.55 -28.69 -12.91
C GLY A 211 -2.39 -29.55 -11.66
N SER A 212 -1.19 -29.67 -11.09
CA SER A 212 -0.95 -30.39 -9.84
C SER A 212 -1.43 -29.61 -8.61
N ILE A 213 -1.31 -28.26 -8.62
CA ILE A 213 -1.74 -27.40 -7.52
C ILE A 213 -3.25 -27.23 -7.56
N ARG A 214 -3.83 -27.07 -8.74
CA ARG A 214 -5.27 -27.02 -8.93
C ARG A 214 -5.95 -28.27 -8.35
N ARG A 215 -5.41 -29.46 -8.61
CA ARG A 215 -5.92 -30.71 -8.03
C ARG A 215 -5.81 -30.79 -6.50
N LYS A 216 -4.77 -30.20 -5.91
CA LYS A 216 -4.65 -30.14 -4.44
C LYS A 216 -5.69 -29.24 -3.80
N LEU A 217 -6.09 -28.18 -4.47
CA LEU A 217 -7.10 -27.23 -3.99
C LEU A 217 -8.51 -27.73 -4.21
N ASP A 218 -8.75 -28.44 -5.30
CA ASP A 218 -10.03 -29.13 -5.55
C ASP A 218 -10.28 -30.26 -4.54
N ALA A 219 -9.22 -30.74 -3.87
CA ALA A 219 -9.28 -31.76 -2.82
C ALA A 219 -9.36 -31.17 -1.40
N GLU A 220 -9.34 -29.83 -1.24
CA GLU A 220 -9.51 -29.20 0.07
C GLU A 220 -10.92 -29.39 0.60
N THR A 221 -10.99 -29.61 1.91
CA THR A 221 -12.24 -29.73 2.66
C THR A 221 -12.22 -28.80 3.86
N PRO A 222 -13.37 -28.44 4.46
CA PRO A 222 -13.39 -27.66 5.70
C PRO A 222 -12.57 -28.31 6.82
N ALA A 223 -12.48 -29.64 6.84
CA ALA A 223 -11.72 -30.39 7.85
C ALA A 223 -10.20 -30.36 7.62
N ASP A 224 -9.73 -30.05 6.41
CA ASP A 224 -8.30 -30.02 6.10
C ASP A 224 -8.00 -29.18 4.85
N PHE A 225 -7.49 -27.97 5.04
CA PHE A 225 -7.05 -27.09 3.96
C PHE A 225 -5.77 -26.30 4.33
N LEU A 226 -5.06 -25.80 3.34
CA LEU A 226 -3.86 -25.01 3.57
C LEU A 226 -4.22 -23.58 3.99
N ARG A 227 -3.51 -23.03 4.97
CA ARG A 227 -3.66 -21.63 5.38
C ARG A 227 -3.36 -20.67 4.24
N SER A 228 -2.30 -20.92 3.51
CA SER A 228 -1.88 -20.15 2.35
C SER A 228 -1.88 -21.00 1.08
N CYS A 229 -1.91 -20.33 -0.06
CA CYS A 229 -1.64 -21.00 -1.31
C CYS A 229 -0.14 -21.33 -1.42
N PRO A 230 0.26 -22.55 -1.89
CA PRO A 230 1.66 -22.99 -1.91
C PRO A 230 2.64 -22.07 -2.64
N ASP A 231 2.13 -21.24 -3.56
CA ASP A 231 2.94 -20.35 -4.40
C ASP A 231 2.75 -18.85 -4.10
N VAL A 232 2.05 -18.54 -3.04
CA VAL A 232 1.91 -17.16 -2.55
C VAL A 232 3.03 -16.92 -1.57
N VAL A 233 3.87 -15.92 -1.87
CA VAL A 233 4.83 -15.39 -0.88
C VAL A 233 3.99 -14.94 0.31
N GLU A 234 4.14 -15.61 1.43
CA GLU A 234 3.45 -15.26 2.65
C GLU A 234 3.79 -13.83 3.05
N ALA A 235 2.80 -13.12 3.55
CA ALA A 235 3.02 -11.80 4.10
C ALA A 235 3.93 -11.92 5.33
N ILE A 236 5.23 -11.84 5.12
CA ILE A 236 6.20 -11.70 6.18
C ILE A 236 5.97 -10.35 6.82
N GLY A 237 5.58 -10.32 8.08
CA GLY A 237 5.40 -9.05 8.78
C GLY A 237 6.72 -8.29 8.88
N MET A 238 6.64 -6.96 8.95
CA MET A 238 7.81 -6.09 9.09
C MET A 238 8.62 -6.38 10.37
N GLN A 239 7.97 -6.81 11.44
CA GLN A 239 8.64 -7.07 12.70
C GLN A 239 9.72 -8.16 12.61
N PRO A 240 9.45 -9.36 12.04
CA PRO A 240 10.49 -10.36 11.84
C PRO A 240 11.64 -9.87 10.96
N LEU A 241 11.34 -9.07 9.95
CA LEU A 241 12.35 -8.45 9.07
C LEU A 241 13.22 -7.46 9.84
N LEU A 242 12.63 -6.60 10.67
CA LEU A 242 13.40 -5.63 11.48
C LEU A 242 14.30 -6.32 12.49
N VAL A 243 13.83 -7.37 13.16
CA VAL A 243 14.66 -8.18 14.08
C VAL A 243 15.87 -8.81 13.36
N THR A 244 15.74 -9.07 12.07
CA THR A 244 16.83 -9.63 11.25
C THR A 244 17.74 -8.54 10.70
N LEU A 245 17.19 -7.44 10.19
CA LEU A 245 17.93 -6.40 9.49
C LEU A 245 18.67 -5.45 10.44
N ILE A 246 18.09 -5.09 11.59
CA ILE A 246 18.73 -4.13 12.51
C ILE A 246 20.06 -4.64 13.02
N PRO A 247 20.20 -5.87 13.56
CA PRO A 247 21.50 -6.40 13.98
C PRO A 247 22.50 -6.50 12.82
N MET A 248 22.04 -6.88 11.63
CA MET A 248 22.89 -6.91 10.43
C MET A 248 23.46 -5.51 10.13
N LEU A 249 22.60 -4.48 10.08
CA LEU A 249 23.04 -3.10 9.80
C LEU A 249 24.00 -2.58 10.87
N VAL A 250 23.76 -2.91 12.14
CA VAL A 250 24.68 -2.55 13.24
C VAL A 250 26.03 -3.23 13.07
N LEU A 251 26.05 -4.52 12.70
CA LEU A 251 27.30 -5.24 12.46
C LEU A 251 28.02 -4.72 11.21
N GLU A 252 27.31 -4.41 10.13
CA GLU A 252 27.91 -3.82 8.92
C GLU A 252 28.56 -2.47 9.24
N LEU A 253 27.85 -1.60 9.97
CA LEU A 253 28.39 -0.30 10.38
C LEU A 253 29.60 -0.46 11.32
N ALA A 254 29.53 -1.37 12.29
CA ALA A 254 30.66 -1.69 13.18
C ALA A 254 31.85 -2.25 12.39
N GLY A 255 31.61 -3.16 11.46
CA GLY A 255 32.63 -3.71 10.57
C GLY A 255 33.32 -2.62 9.74
N PHE A 256 32.54 -1.72 9.19
CA PHE A 256 33.05 -0.57 8.43
C PHE A 256 33.95 0.34 9.29
N LEU A 257 33.51 0.69 10.50
CA LEU A 257 34.32 1.49 11.44
C LEU A 257 35.62 0.76 11.84
N LEU A 258 35.57 -0.57 12.00
CA LEU A 258 36.73 -1.39 12.35
C LEU A 258 37.73 -1.54 11.22
N LEU A 259 37.32 -1.37 9.95
CA LEU A 259 38.26 -1.29 8.81
C LEU A 259 39.29 -0.15 8.99
N CYS A 260 38.91 0.93 9.62
CA CYS A 260 39.84 2.04 9.94
C CYS A 260 40.88 1.69 10.97
N VAL A 261 40.65 0.62 11.78
CA VAL A 261 41.59 0.16 12.84
C VAL A 261 42.36 -1.08 12.40
N SER A 262 41.67 -2.02 11.76
CA SER A 262 42.26 -3.27 11.26
C SER A 262 41.38 -3.82 10.13
N GLU A 263 41.96 -3.96 8.93
CA GLU A 263 41.27 -4.53 7.76
C GLU A 263 40.70 -5.93 8.03
N TRP A 264 41.48 -6.81 8.66
CA TRP A 264 41.06 -8.18 8.95
C TRP A 264 39.89 -8.23 9.95
N LEU A 265 39.90 -7.37 10.96
CA LEU A 265 38.85 -7.32 11.97
C LEU A 265 37.56 -6.77 11.36
N GLY A 266 37.64 -5.72 10.53
CA GLY A 266 36.50 -5.16 9.80
C GLY A 266 35.86 -6.19 8.87
N ILE A 267 36.66 -6.88 8.05
CA ILE A 267 36.20 -7.95 7.16
C ILE A 267 35.52 -9.09 7.95
N ALA A 268 36.10 -9.50 9.06
CA ALA A 268 35.54 -10.58 9.89
C ALA A 268 34.15 -10.21 10.45
N VAL A 269 33.95 -8.96 10.90
CA VAL A 269 32.67 -8.48 11.44
C VAL A 269 31.63 -8.35 10.33
N MET A 270 32.01 -7.87 9.14
CA MET A 270 31.10 -7.82 7.97
C MET A 270 30.71 -9.24 7.50
N ALA A 271 31.65 -10.19 7.50
CA ALA A 271 31.32 -11.59 7.21
C ALA A 271 30.32 -12.17 8.23
N LEU A 272 30.48 -11.83 9.51
CA LEU A 272 29.54 -12.22 10.56
C LEU A 272 28.14 -11.63 10.33
N ALA A 273 28.04 -10.37 9.88
CA ALA A 273 26.77 -9.73 9.50
C ALA A 273 26.06 -10.50 8.38
N MET A 274 26.80 -10.91 7.36
CA MET A 274 26.28 -11.74 6.26
C MET A 274 25.81 -13.11 6.73
N ILE A 275 26.59 -13.79 7.58
CA ILE A 275 26.20 -15.07 8.19
C ILE A 275 24.91 -14.90 9.01
N TRP A 276 24.79 -13.83 9.80
CA TRP A 276 23.60 -13.49 10.55
C TRP A 276 22.39 -13.31 9.62
N LEU A 277 22.55 -12.56 8.55
CA LEU A 277 21.48 -12.32 7.58
C LEU A 277 20.97 -13.62 6.97
N PHE A 278 21.87 -14.43 6.39
CA PHE A 278 21.48 -15.69 5.75
C PHE A 278 20.93 -16.70 6.76
N GLY A 279 21.54 -16.83 7.92
CA GLY A 279 21.06 -17.70 9.00
C GLY A 279 19.66 -17.30 9.47
N SER A 280 19.42 -16.00 9.67
CA SER A 280 18.12 -15.46 10.08
C SER A 280 17.05 -15.65 9.01
N LEU A 281 17.37 -15.44 7.73
CA LEU A 281 16.45 -15.67 6.62
C LEU A 281 16.05 -17.14 6.51
N ILE A 282 17.01 -18.08 6.66
CA ILE A 282 16.72 -19.52 6.67
C ILE A 282 15.81 -19.89 7.85
N VAL A 283 16.07 -19.34 9.03
CA VAL A 283 15.23 -19.59 10.22
C VAL A 283 13.82 -18.99 10.01
N LEU A 284 13.75 -17.78 9.43
CA LEU A 284 12.49 -17.11 9.13
C LEU A 284 11.68 -17.92 8.12
N GLU A 285 12.29 -18.36 7.01
CA GLU A 285 11.65 -19.21 6.01
C GLU A 285 11.15 -20.52 6.61
N ARG A 286 11.95 -21.18 7.47
CA ARG A 286 11.55 -22.42 8.17
C ARG A 286 10.41 -22.19 9.15
N ARG A 287 10.38 -21.05 9.85
CA ARG A 287 9.31 -20.72 10.81
C ARG A 287 8.02 -20.28 10.14
N MET A 288 8.11 -19.56 9.01
CA MET A 288 6.99 -18.96 8.32
C MET A 288 6.60 -19.70 7.04
N GLY A 289 7.33 -20.76 6.69
CA GLY A 289 7.15 -21.54 5.47
C GLY A 289 5.82 -22.29 5.44
N GLY A 290 4.81 -21.59 5.13
CA GLY A 290 3.49 -21.71 4.51
C GLY A 290 2.82 -23.06 4.36
N LYS A 291 3.15 -24.04 5.21
CA LYS A 291 2.53 -25.35 5.15
C LYS A 291 1.64 -25.63 6.38
N GLU A 292 1.17 -24.54 6.99
CA GLU A 292 0.17 -24.68 8.06
C GLU A 292 -1.14 -25.15 7.46
N ARG A 293 -1.71 -26.15 8.08
CA ARG A 293 -3.03 -26.68 7.74
C ARG A 293 -4.05 -26.18 8.72
N LEU A 294 -5.23 -25.89 8.21
CA LEU A 294 -6.37 -25.44 8.99
C LEU A 294 -7.46 -26.50 8.93
N SER A 295 -8.20 -26.62 10.01
CA SER A 295 -9.37 -27.48 10.12
C SER A 295 -10.46 -26.70 10.85
N LEU A 296 -11.63 -26.60 10.24
CA LEU A 296 -12.81 -26.01 10.84
C LEU A 296 -13.57 -27.08 11.63
N THR A 297 -13.93 -26.74 12.85
CA THR A 297 -14.75 -27.59 13.72
C THR A 297 -15.79 -26.71 14.42
N PRO A 298 -16.87 -27.27 14.97
CA PRO A 298 -17.85 -26.49 15.73
C PRO A 298 -17.21 -25.75 16.94
N GLU A 299 -16.12 -26.29 17.47
CA GLU A 299 -15.41 -25.74 18.61
C GLU A 299 -14.53 -24.54 18.23
N GLY A 300 -14.09 -24.45 16.96
CA GLY A 300 -13.22 -23.39 16.46
C GLY A 300 -12.31 -23.84 15.32
N ILE A 301 -11.30 -23.01 15.05
CA ILE A 301 -10.32 -23.22 13.99
C ILE A 301 -9.07 -23.85 14.58
N HIS A 302 -8.75 -25.07 14.16
CA HIS A 302 -7.48 -25.71 14.49
C HIS A 302 -6.43 -25.29 13.49
N VAL A 303 -5.36 -24.68 14.01
CA VAL A 303 -4.16 -24.32 13.25
C VAL A 303 -3.09 -25.37 13.54
N ARG A 304 -2.66 -26.13 12.52
CA ARG A 304 -1.63 -27.16 12.61
C ARG A 304 -0.33 -26.69 11.95
N PRO A 305 0.58 -26.07 12.71
CA PRO A 305 1.88 -25.73 12.18
C PRO A 305 2.71 -26.99 11.88
N LYS A 306 3.56 -26.94 10.87
CA LYS A 306 4.41 -28.10 10.53
C LYS A 306 5.35 -28.43 11.68
N GLY A 307 5.24 -29.66 12.22
CA GLY A 307 6.11 -30.16 13.29
C GLY A 307 5.84 -29.57 14.67
N ARG A 308 4.66 -28.99 14.91
CA ARG A 308 4.21 -28.50 16.21
C ARG A 308 2.81 -29.01 16.53
N GLU A 309 2.44 -28.92 17.80
CA GLU A 309 1.08 -29.22 18.24
C GLU A 309 0.05 -28.27 17.60
N ALA A 310 -1.13 -28.79 17.35
CA ALA A 310 -2.24 -28.00 16.83
C ALA A 310 -2.69 -26.99 17.90
N VAL A 311 -2.94 -25.76 17.46
CA VAL A 311 -3.48 -24.67 18.30
C VAL A 311 -4.94 -24.50 17.92
N LEU A 312 -5.83 -24.59 18.91
CA LEU A 312 -7.25 -24.28 18.75
C LEU A 312 -7.48 -22.80 18.97
N ILE A 313 -8.13 -22.15 18.01
CA ILE A 313 -8.72 -20.82 18.15
C ILE A 313 -10.22 -21.04 18.40
N PRO A 314 -10.75 -20.83 19.62
CA PRO A 314 -12.14 -21.15 19.92
C PRO A 314 -13.13 -20.34 19.08
N ALA A 315 -14.21 -20.96 18.62
CA ALA A 315 -15.26 -20.29 17.84
C ALA A 315 -15.82 -19.05 18.57
N GLN A 316 -15.94 -19.16 19.88
CA GLN A 316 -16.42 -18.06 20.74
C GLN A 316 -15.50 -16.83 20.76
N SER A 317 -14.21 -17.00 20.44
CA SER A 317 -13.27 -15.89 20.37
C SER A 317 -13.25 -15.20 19.00
N LEU A 318 -13.85 -15.80 17.98
CA LEU A 318 -13.94 -15.22 16.65
C LEU A 318 -15.07 -14.18 16.60
N ARG A 319 -14.80 -12.97 16.13
CA ARG A 319 -15.75 -11.84 16.12
C ARG A 319 -16.07 -11.32 14.73
N THR A 320 -15.05 -11.08 13.90
CA THR A 320 -15.23 -10.47 12.59
C THR A 320 -14.46 -11.20 11.51
N LEU A 321 -15.01 -11.21 10.30
CA LEU A 321 -14.39 -11.74 9.09
C LEU A 321 -14.20 -10.57 8.12
N TRP A 322 -12.97 -10.36 7.65
CA TRP A 322 -12.63 -9.27 6.74
C TRP A 322 -12.13 -9.82 5.43
N ARG A 323 -12.62 -9.26 4.33
CA ARG A 323 -12.06 -9.47 3.01
C ARG A 323 -11.19 -8.29 2.64
N PHE A 324 -9.96 -8.54 2.25
CA PHE A 324 -9.03 -7.48 1.85
C PHE A 324 -8.01 -7.98 0.83
N GLN A 325 -7.32 -7.02 0.22
CA GLN A 325 -6.38 -7.27 -0.84
C GLN A 325 -5.01 -6.71 -0.48
N MET A 326 -3.97 -7.50 -0.73
CA MET A 326 -2.58 -7.07 -0.60
C MET A 326 -1.88 -7.04 -1.94
N ASN A 327 -1.06 -6.02 -2.17
CA ASN A 327 -0.18 -5.98 -3.31
C ASN A 327 0.97 -6.96 -3.15
N ALA A 328 1.17 -7.82 -4.15
CA ALA A 328 2.27 -8.74 -4.23
C ALA A 328 2.94 -8.69 -5.61
N LYS A 329 4.18 -9.15 -5.69
CA LYS A 329 4.86 -9.31 -6.98
C LYS A 329 4.04 -10.23 -7.89
N GLY A 330 3.69 -9.74 -9.07
CA GLY A 330 2.85 -10.48 -10.03
C GLY A 330 1.36 -10.17 -9.95
N GLY A 331 0.89 -9.39 -8.98
CA GLY A 331 -0.48 -8.90 -8.84
C GLY A 331 -1.00 -8.98 -7.41
N PRO A 332 -2.10 -8.28 -7.12
CA PRO A 332 -2.70 -8.29 -5.81
C PRO A 332 -3.30 -9.66 -5.48
N ILE A 333 -3.19 -10.02 -4.21
CA ILE A 333 -3.69 -11.27 -3.65
C ILE A 333 -4.79 -10.94 -2.66
N ARG A 334 -5.90 -11.68 -2.72
CA ARG A 334 -6.99 -11.56 -1.76
C ARG A 334 -6.76 -12.47 -0.56
N TYR A 335 -7.08 -11.95 0.61
CA TYR A 335 -7.05 -12.66 1.89
C TYR A 335 -8.37 -12.51 2.63
N LEU A 336 -8.64 -13.49 3.47
CA LEU A 336 -9.61 -13.43 4.53
C LEU A 336 -8.85 -13.24 5.85
N ALA A 337 -9.28 -12.28 6.65
CA ALA A 337 -8.78 -12.11 8.01
C ALA A 337 -9.90 -12.39 8.99
N VAL A 338 -9.71 -13.42 9.81
CA VAL A 338 -10.61 -13.72 10.92
C VAL A 338 -10.03 -13.09 12.17
N SER A 339 -10.77 -12.18 12.81
CA SER A 339 -10.31 -11.44 13.97
C SER A 339 -11.05 -11.86 15.25
N ALA A 340 -10.30 -11.91 16.34
CA ALA A 340 -10.85 -12.07 17.69
C ALA A 340 -11.41 -10.74 18.26
N ARG A 341 -11.39 -9.65 17.49
CA ARG A 341 -11.83 -8.32 17.89
C ARG A 341 -13.06 -7.89 17.11
N THR A 342 -13.90 -7.09 17.76
CA THR A 342 -15.02 -6.41 17.07
C THR A 342 -14.54 -5.22 16.24
N VAL A 343 -15.41 -4.67 15.39
CA VAL A 343 -15.14 -3.45 14.61
C VAL A 343 -14.80 -2.28 15.53
N GLU A 344 -15.56 -2.11 16.61
CA GLU A 344 -15.38 -1.02 17.56
C GLU A 344 -14.05 -1.15 18.32
N GLU A 345 -13.65 -2.37 18.70
CA GLU A 345 -12.37 -2.61 19.36
C GLU A 345 -11.20 -2.30 18.44
N LEU A 346 -11.27 -2.77 17.19
CA LEU A 346 -10.26 -2.47 16.18
C LEU A 346 -10.18 -0.97 15.87
N ALA A 347 -11.32 -0.30 15.77
CA ALA A 347 -11.38 1.14 15.57
C ALA A 347 -10.75 1.92 16.74
N ARG A 348 -11.04 1.54 17.99
CA ARG A 348 -10.41 2.14 19.17
C ARG A 348 -8.89 1.93 19.22
N MET A 349 -8.42 0.77 18.80
CA MET A 349 -6.97 0.51 18.72
C MET A 349 -6.30 1.44 17.70
N GLU A 350 -6.89 1.60 16.51
CA GLU A 350 -6.41 2.54 15.51
C GLU A 350 -6.44 3.99 16.01
N GLU A 351 -7.53 4.37 16.68
CA GLU A 351 -7.69 5.68 17.33
C GLU A 351 -6.56 5.95 18.33
N THR A 352 -6.33 5.01 19.26
CA THR A 352 -5.24 5.08 20.24
C THR A 352 -3.87 5.21 19.56
N ASP A 353 -3.64 4.49 18.48
CA ASP A 353 -2.37 4.59 17.74
C ASP A 353 -2.22 5.92 17.01
N MET A 354 -3.31 6.48 16.48
CA MET A 354 -3.31 7.80 15.85
C MET A 354 -3.08 8.92 16.86
N GLU A 355 -3.63 8.83 18.07
CA GLU A 355 -3.47 9.82 19.13
C GLU A 355 -2.02 9.98 19.62
N LYS A 356 -1.17 8.99 19.46
CA LYS A 356 0.25 9.03 19.85
C LYS A 356 1.05 10.11 19.11
N THR A 357 0.61 10.54 17.95
CA THR A 357 1.32 11.53 17.15
C THR A 357 0.45 12.76 16.87
N ARG A 358 1.05 13.96 16.81
CA ARG A 358 0.31 15.17 16.44
C ARG A 358 -0.42 15.02 15.10
N ARG A 359 0.25 14.43 14.12
CA ARG A 359 -0.31 14.22 12.79
C ARG A 359 -1.47 13.22 12.83
N GLY A 360 -1.32 12.15 13.62
CA GLY A 360 -2.38 11.16 13.80
C GLY A 360 -3.63 11.79 14.40
N ARG A 361 -3.49 12.68 15.39
CA ARG A 361 -4.64 13.42 15.97
C ARG A 361 -5.37 14.27 14.93
N GLU A 362 -4.62 15.00 14.09
CA GLU A 362 -5.20 15.80 13.01
C GLU A 362 -5.96 14.93 11.97
N GLU A 363 -5.45 13.72 11.70
CA GLU A 363 -6.15 12.75 10.85
C GLU A 363 -7.39 12.18 11.53
N LEU A 364 -7.28 11.86 12.80
CA LEU A 364 -8.39 11.30 13.57
C LEU A 364 -9.58 12.27 13.62
N GLU A 365 -9.33 13.57 13.78
CA GLU A 365 -10.38 14.59 13.68
C GLU A 365 -11.09 14.53 12.33
N ALA A 366 -10.34 14.38 11.23
CA ALA A 366 -10.90 14.20 9.90
C ALA A 366 -11.68 12.89 9.77
N PHE A 367 -11.14 11.78 10.28
CA PHE A 367 -11.79 10.47 10.23
C PHE A 367 -13.14 10.46 10.94
N ARG A 368 -13.24 11.07 12.12
CA ARG A 368 -14.49 11.17 12.90
C ARG A 368 -15.61 11.91 12.17
N LEU A 369 -15.28 12.65 11.10
CA LEU A 369 -16.27 13.32 10.26
C LEU A 369 -16.87 12.43 9.17
N CYS A 370 -16.24 11.27 8.88
CA CYS A 370 -16.77 10.27 7.96
C CYS A 370 -17.92 9.49 8.64
N ASP A 371 -18.97 9.18 7.89
CA ASP A 371 -20.06 8.36 8.40
C ASP A 371 -19.59 6.91 8.64
N SER A 372 -18.65 6.42 7.85
CA SER A 372 -18.08 5.07 7.91
C SER A 372 -16.75 4.97 8.70
N TRP A 373 -16.42 5.97 9.52
CA TRP A 373 -15.10 6.09 10.15
C TRP A 373 -14.68 4.87 10.96
N GLN A 374 -15.60 4.22 11.68
CA GLN A 374 -15.28 3.04 12.50
C GLN A 374 -14.83 1.86 11.64
N ALA A 375 -15.53 1.60 10.53
CA ALA A 375 -15.16 0.53 9.60
C ALA A 375 -13.82 0.83 8.93
N ILE A 376 -13.59 2.08 8.52
CA ILE A 376 -12.32 2.51 7.92
C ILE A 376 -11.18 2.37 8.92
N ALA A 377 -11.36 2.81 10.17
CA ALA A 377 -10.35 2.69 11.22
C ALA A 377 -10.03 1.23 11.54
N ALA A 378 -11.05 0.38 11.70
CA ALA A 378 -10.89 -1.05 11.93
C ALA A 378 -10.12 -1.73 10.77
N HIS A 379 -10.48 -1.43 9.52
CA HIS A 379 -9.78 -1.94 8.34
C HIS A 379 -8.30 -1.51 8.31
N ARG A 380 -8.00 -0.25 8.64
CA ARG A 380 -6.62 0.23 8.74
C ARG A 380 -5.84 -0.49 9.83
N GLN A 381 -6.46 -0.76 10.97
CA GLN A 381 -5.83 -1.51 12.05
C GLN A 381 -5.50 -2.94 11.63
N ILE A 382 -6.43 -3.63 10.96
CA ILE A 382 -6.17 -4.97 10.40
C ILE A 382 -5.01 -4.93 9.42
N ARG A 383 -5.03 -4.00 8.46
CA ARG A 383 -3.95 -3.84 7.47
C ARG A 383 -2.61 -3.56 8.12
N ARG A 384 -2.58 -2.71 9.17
CA ARG A 384 -1.39 -2.43 9.97
C ARG A 384 -0.87 -3.68 10.65
N ARG A 385 -1.74 -4.43 11.33
CA ARG A 385 -1.36 -5.67 12.02
C ARG A 385 -0.78 -6.70 11.06
N MET A 386 -1.39 -6.85 9.89
CA MET A 386 -0.88 -7.71 8.83
C MET A 386 0.52 -7.30 8.37
N LEU A 387 0.73 -6.01 8.11
CA LEU A 387 2.04 -5.50 7.68
C LEU A 387 3.10 -5.73 8.76
N TRP A 388 2.76 -5.59 10.04
CA TRP A 388 3.70 -5.77 11.14
C TRP A 388 3.94 -7.22 11.52
N TRP A 389 2.89 -8.03 11.59
CA TRP A 389 2.96 -9.37 12.16
C TRP A 389 2.80 -10.49 11.13
N GLY A 390 2.20 -10.21 9.97
CA GLY A 390 1.89 -11.21 8.96
C GLY A 390 1.11 -12.39 9.57
N TYR A 391 1.55 -13.59 9.28
CA TYR A 391 0.97 -14.81 9.86
C TYR A 391 1.28 -15.02 11.35
N GLY A 392 2.17 -14.22 11.93
CA GLY A 392 2.55 -14.31 13.35
C GLY A 392 1.58 -13.61 14.30
N ASP A 393 0.54 -12.92 13.81
CA ASP A 393 -0.46 -12.29 14.66
C ASP A 393 -1.31 -13.34 15.39
N ARG A 394 -1.43 -13.21 16.71
CA ARG A 394 -2.21 -14.15 17.54
C ARG A 394 -3.70 -13.83 17.58
N GLU A 395 -4.09 -12.61 17.27
CA GLU A 395 -5.48 -12.13 17.30
C GLU A 395 -6.09 -12.03 15.90
N LEU A 396 -5.26 -12.24 14.86
CA LEU A 396 -5.66 -12.15 13.47
C LEU A 396 -5.21 -13.38 12.70
N LEU A 397 -6.15 -14.20 12.29
CA LEU A 397 -5.87 -15.36 11.45
C LEU A 397 -6.05 -14.97 9.97
N LEU A 398 -4.94 -14.92 9.24
CA LEU A 398 -4.91 -14.67 7.81
C LEU A 398 -5.04 -15.97 7.01
N ILE A 399 -5.94 -15.98 6.05
CA ILE A 399 -6.22 -17.13 5.19
C ILE A 399 -6.24 -16.64 3.74
N ALA A 400 -5.58 -17.34 2.82
CA ALA A 400 -5.69 -17.01 1.40
C ALA A 400 -7.17 -17.18 0.94
N HIS A 401 -7.73 -16.14 0.31
CA HIS A 401 -9.13 -16.12 -0.08
C HIS A 401 -9.41 -17.07 -1.25
N THR A 402 -10.42 -17.92 -1.09
CA THR A 402 -11.12 -18.62 -2.15
C THR A 402 -12.62 -18.57 -1.87
N GLY A 403 -13.44 -18.66 -2.91
CA GLY A 403 -14.90 -18.65 -2.72
C GLY A 403 -15.37 -19.74 -1.76
N ASN A 404 -14.81 -20.94 -1.89
CA ASN A 404 -15.17 -22.08 -1.04
C ASN A 404 -14.79 -21.81 0.44
N ARG A 405 -13.60 -21.29 0.70
CA ARG A 405 -13.11 -21.04 2.08
C ARG A 405 -13.93 -19.97 2.79
N GLU A 406 -14.32 -18.93 2.07
CA GLU A 406 -15.22 -17.92 2.62
C GLU A 406 -16.59 -18.53 2.94
N GLN A 407 -17.12 -19.33 2.02
CA GLN A 407 -18.38 -20.03 2.24
C GLN A 407 -18.29 -20.95 3.46
N TRP A 408 -17.24 -21.77 3.59
CA TRP A 408 -17.03 -22.62 4.75
C TRP A 408 -16.98 -21.85 6.06
N LEU A 409 -16.23 -20.74 6.11
CA LEU A 409 -16.16 -19.91 7.32
C LEU A 409 -17.52 -19.36 7.72
N ARG A 410 -18.34 -18.95 6.75
CA ARG A 410 -19.69 -18.45 7.01
C ARG A 410 -20.68 -19.56 7.40
N GLU A 411 -20.54 -20.75 6.87
CA GLU A 411 -21.37 -21.92 7.21
C GLU A 411 -21.04 -22.44 8.62
N TRP A 412 -19.75 -22.54 8.96
CA TRP A 412 -19.31 -23.05 10.26
C TRP A 412 -19.43 -22.02 11.37
N TYR A 413 -19.26 -20.73 11.05
CA TYR A 413 -19.31 -19.63 12.02
C TYR A 413 -20.26 -18.54 11.53
N PRO A 414 -21.58 -18.78 11.53
CA PRO A 414 -22.59 -17.85 11.00
C PRO A 414 -22.69 -16.53 11.78
N HIS A 415 -22.13 -16.48 13.00
CA HIS A 415 -22.06 -15.27 13.81
C HIS A 415 -20.98 -14.28 13.35
N LEU A 416 -20.08 -14.69 12.43
CA LEU A 416 -19.06 -13.81 11.88
C LEU A 416 -19.67 -12.85 10.87
N GLU A 417 -19.58 -11.56 11.17
CA GLU A 417 -19.97 -10.52 10.24
C GLU A 417 -18.87 -10.30 9.19
N LEU A 418 -19.24 -10.39 7.90
CA LEU A 418 -18.32 -10.15 6.81
C LEU A 418 -18.23 -8.66 6.53
N HIS A 419 -17.04 -8.12 6.65
CA HIS A 419 -16.71 -6.74 6.31
C HIS A 419 -15.83 -6.69 5.06
N GLU A 420 -16.20 -5.82 4.15
CA GLU A 420 -15.41 -5.50 2.96
C GLU A 420 -15.37 -3.98 2.82
N ILE A 421 -14.19 -3.43 2.69
CA ILE A 421 -14.02 -2.04 2.33
C ILE A 421 -13.43 -2.01 0.93
N ASP A 422 -14.04 -1.22 0.07
CA ASP A 422 -13.52 -0.95 -1.28
C ASP A 422 -12.16 -0.25 -1.18
N ASP A 423 -11.09 -1.04 -1.22
CA ASP A 423 -9.72 -0.56 -1.30
C ASP A 423 -9.35 -0.12 -2.72
#